data_a525e7d52e9c7a56530822a7756a0a1c
#
_entry.id   a525e7d52e9c7a56530822a7756a0a1c
#
_cell.length_a   1.000
_cell.length_b   1.000
_cell.length_c   1.000
_cell.angle_alpha   90.00
_cell.angle_beta   90.00
_cell.angle_gamma   90.00
#
_symmetry.space_group_name_H-M   'P 1'
#
loop_
_entity.id
_entity.type
_entity.pdbx_description
1 polymer ?
#
loop_
_entity_poly.entity_id
_entity_poly.type
_entity_poly.pdbx_seq_one_letter_code
_entity_poly.pdbx_strand_id
1 'polypeptide(L)'
;NLEGINETVYLFDRQQQLLDSAKVENGAFRIEGVAEAPASAILTDARDMRGTFGVMLILEPGTITVARSEQEQNALFATGTVSNDANTAYMTAGSELIREFRDPETTDERREAIEEEYEELGSQALEQNRNNYFGVVMLSQQAYGLSGQEILDEIALFPAELQQTGEMTKIRENAEQKLKTDVGQPYIDVVQPDADGKEVSLKSVVENPATKYVLLDFWASWCGPCMGEVPHLKKTYGE
;
A
#
# COMPACT_ATOMS: atom_id res chain seq x y z
N ASN A 1 -8.09 -26.30 4.01
CA ASN A 1 -9.37 -26.49 4.70
C ASN A 1 -9.85 -25.14 5.23
N LEU A 2 -11.01 -24.68 4.76
CA LEU A 2 -11.61 -23.38 5.14
C LEU A 2 -12.71 -23.56 6.20
N GLU A 3 -12.54 -24.49 7.12
CA GLU A 3 -13.48 -24.68 8.24
C GLU A 3 -13.65 -23.39 9.05
N GLY A 4 -14.88 -23.02 9.33
CA GLY A 4 -15.24 -21.80 10.05
C GLY A 4 -15.40 -20.54 9.19
N ILE A 5 -15.26 -20.65 7.88
CA ILE A 5 -15.59 -19.58 6.93
C ILE A 5 -17.09 -19.61 6.61
N ASN A 6 -17.69 -18.43 6.41
CA ASN A 6 -19.08 -18.29 6.01
C ASN A 6 -19.42 -19.10 4.76
N GLU A 7 -20.71 -19.37 4.54
CA GLU A 7 -21.19 -20.20 3.43
C GLU A 7 -20.83 -19.68 2.03
N THR A 8 -20.40 -18.43 1.92
CA THR A 8 -20.08 -17.78 0.64
C THR A 8 -18.81 -16.94 0.78
N VAL A 9 -17.94 -17.02 -0.21
CA VAL A 9 -16.79 -16.13 -0.39
C VAL A 9 -17.05 -15.16 -1.53
N TYR A 10 -16.48 -13.97 -1.44
CA TYR A 10 -16.66 -12.87 -2.37
C TYR A 10 -15.29 -12.37 -2.84
N LEU A 11 -15.16 -12.16 -4.14
CA LEU A 11 -13.96 -11.62 -4.77
C LEU A 11 -14.22 -10.18 -5.19
N PHE A 12 -13.41 -9.26 -4.71
CA PHE A 12 -13.51 -7.83 -5.02
C PHE A 12 -12.24 -7.34 -5.71
N ASP A 13 -12.39 -6.33 -6.55
CA ASP A 13 -11.25 -5.53 -7.01
C ASP A 13 -10.78 -4.53 -5.93
N ARG A 14 -9.70 -3.78 -6.23
CA ARG A 14 -9.20 -2.76 -5.31
C ARG A 14 -10.12 -1.53 -5.16
N GLN A 15 -11.09 -1.36 -6.04
CA GLN A 15 -12.12 -0.33 -5.96
C GLN A 15 -13.36 -0.80 -5.18
N GLN A 16 -13.27 -1.98 -4.53
CA GLN A 16 -14.34 -2.61 -3.76
C GLN A 16 -15.57 -3.00 -4.63
N GLN A 17 -15.37 -3.19 -5.93
CA GLN A 17 -16.41 -3.71 -6.81
C GLN A 17 -16.40 -5.22 -6.76
N LEU A 18 -17.58 -5.82 -6.59
CA LEU A 18 -17.72 -7.27 -6.60
C LEU A 18 -17.43 -7.82 -7.99
N LEU A 19 -16.40 -8.65 -8.10
CA LEU A 19 -16.05 -9.36 -9.34
C LEU A 19 -16.83 -10.67 -9.46
N ASP A 20 -16.85 -11.46 -8.37
CA ASP A 20 -17.54 -12.77 -8.36
C ASP A 20 -17.76 -13.26 -6.92
N SER A 21 -18.49 -14.35 -6.77
CA SER A 21 -18.69 -15.02 -5.49
C SER A 21 -18.93 -16.53 -5.69
N ALA A 22 -18.56 -17.32 -4.69
CA ALA A 22 -18.77 -18.75 -4.71
C ALA A 22 -19.24 -19.28 -3.35
N LYS A 23 -20.10 -20.32 -3.37
CA LYS A 23 -20.45 -21.05 -2.16
C LYS A 23 -19.29 -21.92 -1.69
N VAL A 24 -19.13 -21.99 -0.39
CA VAL A 24 -18.19 -22.92 0.24
C VAL A 24 -18.92 -24.24 0.50
N GLU A 25 -18.49 -25.30 -0.16
CA GLU A 25 -19.04 -26.64 -0.01
C GLU A 25 -17.93 -27.59 0.48
N ASN A 26 -18.18 -28.28 1.59
CA ASN A 26 -17.20 -29.17 2.21
C ASN A 26 -15.82 -28.50 2.51
N GLY A 27 -15.84 -27.22 2.89
CA GLY A 27 -14.62 -26.46 3.19
C GLY A 27 -13.80 -26.05 1.95
N ALA A 28 -14.39 -26.10 0.76
CA ALA A 28 -13.75 -25.68 -0.49
C ALA A 28 -14.71 -24.81 -1.33
N PHE A 29 -14.12 -23.97 -2.18
CA PHE A 29 -14.84 -23.16 -3.17
C PHE A 29 -14.07 -23.17 -4.49
N ARG A 30 -14.71 -22.73 -5.57
CA ARG A 30 -14.10 -22.51 -6.88
C ARG A 30 -14.70 -21.28 -7.53
N ILE A 31 -13.85 -20.40 -8.03
CA ILE A 31 -14.19 -19.26 -8.88
C ILE A 31 -13.42 -19.42 -10.18
N GLU A 32 -14.08 -19.27 -11.32
CA GLU A 32 -13.46 -19.33 -12.65
C GLU A 32 -13.75 -18.04 -13.39
N GLY A 33 -12.73 -17.50 -14.07
CA GLY A 33 -12.87 -16.26 -14.80
C GLY A 33 -11.76 -16.08 -15.83
N VAL A 34 -11.83 -14.98 -16.54
CA VAL A 34 -10.79 -14.54 -17.49
C VAL A 34 -10.17 -13.25 -16.95
N ALA A 35 -8.85 -13.26 -16.78
CA ALA A 35 -8.08 -12.06 -16.49
C ALA A 35 -7.47 -11.56 -17.81
N GLU A 36 -7.98 -10.44 -18.33
CA GLU A 36 -7.42 -9.81 -19.54
C GLU A 36 -6.02 -9.23 -19.27
N ALA A 37 -5.78 -8.79 -18.06
CA ALA A 37 -4.48 -8.33 -17.55
C ALA A 37 -4.36 -8.70 -16.07
N PRO A 38 -3.15 -8.88 -15.54
CA PRO A 38 -2.96 -9.09 -14.11
C PRO A 38 -3.52 -7.94 -13.28
N ALA A 39 -4.17 -8.26 -12.16
CA ALA A 39 -4.76 -7.28 -11.25
C ALA A 39 -4.80 -7.79 -9.81
N SER A 40 -4.67 -6.87 -8.85
CA SER A 40 -4.88 -7.20 -7.44
C SER A 40 -6.37 -7.33 -7.13
N ALA A 41 -6.71 -8.32 -6.31
CA ALA A 41 -8.06 -8.58 -5.83
C ALA A 41 -8.04 -8.96 -4.34
N ILE A 42 -9.18 -8.85 -3.70
CA ILE A 42 -9.38 -9.23 -2.29
C ILE A 42 -10.46 -10.32 -2.24
N LEU A 43 -10.12 -11.44 -1.63
CA LEU A 43 -11.06 -12.50 -1.30
C LEU A 43 -11.45 -12.38 0.17
N THR A 44 -12.75 -12.40 0.46
CA THR A 44 -13.29 -12.32 1.83
C THR A 44 -14.57 -13.15 1.96
N ASP A 45 -14.99 -13.42 3.19
CA ASP A 45 -16.23 -14.12 3.49
C ASP A 45 -17.41 -13.20 3.81
N ALA A 46 -17.29 -11.91 3.55
CA ALA A 46 -18.39 -10.96 3.75
C ALA A 46 -18.54 -10.00 2.57
N ARG A 47 -19.79 -9.81 2.14
CA ARG A 47 -20.12 -8.95 1.01
C ARG A 47 -19.86 -7.46 1.27
N ASP A 48 -19.85 -7.03 2.51
CA ASP A 48 -19.53 -5.67 2.94
C ASP A 48 -18.04 -5.50 3.30
N MET A 49 -17.21 -6.49 2.96
CA MET A 49 -15.78 -6.57 3.24
C MET A 49 -15.40 -6.56 4.74
N ARG A 50 -16.38 -6.73 5.64
CA ARG A 50 -16.18 -6.83 7.10
C ARG A 50 -16.21 -8.27 7.58
N GLY A 51 -15.59 -9.15 6.80
CA GLY A 51 -15.54 -10.58 7.07
C GLY A 51 -14.56 -10.98 8.16
N THR A 52 -14.51 -12.28 8.41
CA THR A 52 -13.56 -12.86 9.38
C THR A 52 -12.15 -12.95 8.82
N PHE A 53 -11.99 -12.82 7.48
CA PHE A 53 -10.71 -12.76 6.80
C PHE A 53 -10.77 -11.84 5.58
N GLY A 54 -9.57 -11.39 5.14
CA GLY A 54 -9.32 -10.77 3.86
C GLY A 54 -7.98 -11.26 3.32
N VAL A 55 -7.98 -11.84 2.13
CA VAL A 55 -6.76 -12.31 1.45
C VAL A 55 -6.57 -11.48 0.19
N MET A 56 -5.45 -10.75 0.12
CA MET A 56 -5.02 -10.16 -1.13
C MET A 56 -4.47 -11.27 -2.03
N LEU A 57 -4.91 -11.29 -3.27
CA LEU A 57 -4.41 -12.19 -4.29
C LEU A 57 -4.24 -11.44 -5.62
N ILE A 58 -3.44 -12.00 -6.50
CA ILE A 58 -3.19 -11.44 -7.83
C ILE A 58 -3.89 -12.31 -8.85
N LEU A 59 -4.89 -11.74 -9.52
CA LEU A 59 -5.57 -12.40 -10.64
C LEU A 59 -4.63 -12.38 -11.84
N GLU A 60 -4.18 -13.55 -12.25
CA GLU A 60 -3.31 -13.77 -13.41
C GLU A 60 -3.59 -15.18 -13.97
N PRO A 61 -3.17 -15.50 -15.21
CA PRO A 61 -3.39 -16.82 -15.78
C PRO A 61 -2.80 -17.93 -14.93
N GLY A 62 -3.59 -18.98 -14.64
CA GLY A 62 -3.17 -20.12 -13.84
C GLY A 62 -4.25 -20.57 -12.84
N THR A 63 -3.85 -21.40 -11.91
CA THR A 63 -4.70 -21.84 -10.79
C THR A 63 -4.18 -21.21 -9.50
N ILE A 64 -4.96 -20.34 -8.92
CA ILE A 64 -4.65 -19.70 -7.64
C ILE A 64 -5.30 -20.53 -6.53
N THR A 65 -4.49 -20.99 -5.59
CA THR A 65 -4.95 -21.75 -4.43
C THR A 65 -4.91 -20.88 -3.19
N VAL A 66 -6.03 -20.73 -2.49
CA VAL A 66 -6.11 -20.06 -1.20
C VAL A 66 -6.21 -21.10 -0.10
N ALA A 67 -5.25 -21.09 0.82
CA ALA A 67 -5.18 -22.05 1.91
C ALA A 67 -4.68 -21.40 3.20
N ARG A 68 -4.97 -22.01 4.35
CA ARG A 68 -4.39 -21.63 5.64
C ARG A 68 -2.92 -22.02 5.67
N SER A 69 -2.12 -21.13 6.21
CA SER A 69 -0.71 -21.44 6.49
C SER A 69 -0.60 -22.48 7.63
N GLU A 70 0.29 -23.42 7.45
CA GLU A 70 0.67 -24.36 8.54
C GLU A 70 1.57 -23.67 9.57
N GLN A 71 2.27 -22.60 9.18
CA GLN A 71 3.25 -21.90 10.00
C GLN A 71 2.63 -20.72 10.77
N GLU A 72 1.63 -20.06 10.19
CA GLU A 72 0.95 -18.93 10.81
C GLU A 72 -0.50 -19.28 11.14
N GLN A 73 -0.80 -19.40 12.43
CA GLN A 73 -2.14 -19.75 12.90
C GLN A 73 -3.18 -18.80 12.30
N ASN A 74 -4.07 -19.36 11.46
CA ASN A 74 -5.19 -18.70 10.80
C ASN A 74 -4.88 -17.73 9.64
N ALA A 75 -3.63 -17.46 9.27
CA ALA A 75 -3.35 -16.69 8.08
C ALA A 75 -3.72 -17.48 6.82
N LEU A 76 -4.37 -16.81 5.87
CA LEU A 76 -4.69 -17.36 4.55
C LEU A 76 -3.72 -16.77 3.53
N PHE A 77 -3.13 -17.62 2.71
CA PHE A 77 -2.24 -17.22 1.63
C PHE A 77 -2.75 -17.69 0.28
N ALA A 78 -2.42 -16.92 -0.75
CA ALA A 78 -2.69 -17.26 -2.15
C ALA A 78 -1.39 -17.75 -2.81
N THR A 79 -1.42 -18.93 -3.44
CA THR A 79 -0.28 -19.56 -4.10
C THR A 79 -0.68 -20.19 -5.44
N GLY A 80 0.31 -20.71 -6.18
CA GLY A 80 0.09 -21.48 -7.40
C GLY A 80 0.28 -20.70 -8.69
N THR A 81 0.64 -19.42 -8.60
CA THR A 81 1.08 -18.59 -9.73
C THR A 81 2.26 -17.71 -9.30
N VAL A 82 3.04 -17.25 -10.27
CA VAL A 82 4.34 -16.59 -10.00
C VAL A 82 4.18 -15.40 -9.05
N SER A 83 3.22 -14.51 -9.31
CA SER A 83 3.02 -13.33 -8.47
C SER A 83 2.45 -13.66 -7.10
N ASN A 84 1.56 -14.65 -6.99
CA ASN A 84 1.01 -15.07 -5.70
C ASN A 84 2.03 -15.80 -4.84
N ASP A 85 2.86 -16.66 -5.45
CA ASP A 85 3.94 -17.35 -4.73
C ASP A 85 4.97 -16.35 -4.20
N ALA A 86 5.37 -15.36 -5.00
CA ALA A 86 6.28 -14.29 -4.60
C ALA A 86 5.68 -13.43 -3.46
N ASN A 87 4.41 -13.06 -3.57
CA ASN A 87 3.71 -12.31 -2.52
C ASN A 87 3.67 -13.10 -1.21
N THR A 88 3.33 -14.39 -1.28
CA THR A 88 3.28 -15.27 -0.09
C THR A 88 4.65 -15.41 0.56
N ALA A 89 5.71 -15.59 -0.21
CA ALA A 89 7.07 -15.65 0.31
C ALA A 89 7.48 -14.35 1.02
N TYR A 90 7.20 -13.19 0.42
CA TYR A 90 7.43 -11.88 1.00
C TYR A 90 6.66 -11.69 2.32
N MET A 91 5.36 -12.00 2.32
CA MET A 91 4.51 -11.87 3.49
C MET A 91 4.97 -12.77 4.64
N THR A 92 5.40 -14.00 4.34
CA THR A 92 5.92 -14.94 5.33
C THR A 92 7.21 -14.42 5.96
N ALA A 93 8.17 -13.98 5.16
CA ALA A 93 9.43 -13.41 5.66
C ALA A 93 9.19 -12.13 6.48
N GLY A 94 8.33 -11.23 5.99
CA GLY A 94 7.98 -10.00 6.70
C GLY A 94 7.25 -10.24 8.01
N SER A 95 6.40 -11.27 8.10
CA SER A 95 5.66 -11.59 9.33
C SER A 95 6.58 -12.07 10.45
N GLU A 96 7.67 -12.75 10.12
CA GLU A 96 8.69 -13.15 11.09
C GLU A 96 9.39 -11.94 11.72
N LEU A 97 9.80 -10.97 10.88
CA LEU A 97 10.39 -9.71 11.32
C LEU A 97 9.42 -8.90 12.18
N ILE A 98 8.17 -8.77 11.74
CA ILE A 98 7.14 -8.02 12.48
C ILE A 98 6.84 -8.69 13.83
N ARG A 99 6.82 -10.02 13.91
CA ARG A 99 6.62 -10.75 15.16
C ARG A 99 7.75 -10.48 16.14
N GLU A 100 9.01 -10.54 15.70
CA GLU A 100 10.18 -10.21 16.51
C GLU A 100 10.14 -8.74 16.96
N PHE A 101 9.82 -7.80 16.06
CA PHE A 101 9.70 -6.38 16.37
C PHE A 101 8.70 -6.10 17.49
N ARG A 102 7.57 -6.83 17.51
CA ARG A 102 6.50 -6.68 18.50
C ARG A 102 6.75 -7.41 19.81
N ASP A 103 7.78 -8.24 19.89
CA ASP A 103 8.12 -8.93 21.12
C ASP A 103 8.57 -7.89 22.17
N PRO A 104 7.97 -7.88 23.38
CA PRO A 104 8.37 -6.97 24.45
C PRO A 104 9.83 -7.10 24.87
N GLU A 105 10.45 -8.26 24.67
CA GLU A 105 11.85 -8.54 25.01
C GLU A 105 12.84 -8.02 23.95
N THR A 106 12.37 -7.60 22.77
CA THR A 106 13.21 -7.06 21.69
C THR A 106 13.75 -5.70 22.09
N THR A 107 15.07 -5.54 22.05
CA THR A 107 15.75 -4.27 22.36
C THR A 107 15.51 -3.21 21.29
N ASP A 108 15.65 -1.93 21.63
CA ASP A 108 15.49 -0.83 20.68
C ASP A 108 16.50 -0.93 19.52
N GLU A 109 17.77 -1.30 19.83
CA GLU A 109 18.80 -1.54 18.80
C GLU A 109 18.40 -2.67 17.83
N ARG A 110 17.78 -3.76 18.35
CA ARG A 110 17.30 -4.84 17.48
C ARG A 110 16.09 -4.41 16.64
N ARG A 111 15.20 -3.55 17.18
CA ARG A 111 14.09 -2.98 16.42
C ARG A 111 14.56 -2.13 15.24
N GLU A 112 15.57 -1.26 15.48
CA GLU A 112 16.19 -0.49 14.38
C GLU A 112 16.77 -1.42 13.30
N ALA A 113 17.47 -2.48 13.67
CA ALA A 113 17.98 -3.46 12.71
C ALA A 113 16.85 -4.20 11.96
N ILE A 114 15.73 -4.52 12.62
CA ILE A 114 14.57 -5.15 11.97
C ILE A 114 13.92 -4.19 10.94
N GLU A 115 13.87 -2.89 11.23
CA GLU A 115 13.35 -1.90 10.28
C GLU A 115 14.22 -1.88 9.01
N GLU A 116 15.55 -1.88 9.14
CA GLU A 116 16.48 -1.96 8.02
C GLU A 116 16.32 -3.28 7.25
N GLU A 117 16.22 -4.42 7.94
CA GLU A 117 15.99 -5.74 7.33
C GLU A 117 14.66 -5.79 6.55
N TYR A 118 13.60 -5.14 7.07
CA TYR A 118 12.30 -5.09 6.43
C TYR A 118 12.32 -4.20 5.17
N GLU A 119 13.02 -3.07 5.21
CA GLU A 119 13.23 -2.20 4.05
C GLU A 119 14.03 -2.92 2.96
N GLU A 120 15.10 -3.63 3.34
CA GLU A 120 15.89 -4.43 2.41
C GLU A 120 15.06 -5.56 1.79
N LEU A 121 14.26 -6.28 2.59
CA LEU A 121 13.34 -7.31 2.10
C LEU A 121 12.38 -6.74 1.05
N GLY A 122 11.83 -5.56 1.29
CA GLY A 122 10.95 -4.87 0.35
C GLY A 122 11.67 -4.49 -0.96
N SER A 123 12.88 -3.96 -0.86
CA SER A 123 13.71 -3.58 -2.02
C SER A 123 14.09 -4.79 -2.87
N GLN A 124 14.51 -5.87 -2.23
CA GLN A 124 14.81 -7.14 -2.91
C GLN A 124 13.57 -7.75 -3.56
N ALA A 125 12.41 -7.68 -2.89
CA ALA A 125 11.16 -8.17 -3.43
C ALA A 125 10.75 -7.41 -4.71
N LEU A 126 10.91 -6.08 -4.74
CA LEU A 126 10.70 -5.28 -5.94
C LEU A 126 11.65 -5.68 -7.05
N GLU A 127 12.95 -5.70 -6.79
CA GLU A 127 14.00 -5.98 -7.79
C GLU A 127 13.83 -7.35 -8.44
N GLN A 128 13.58 -8.39 -7.65
CA GLN A 128 13.44 -9.77 -8.12
C GLN A 128 12.13 -10.01 -8.87
N ASN A 129 11.14 -9.15 -8.71
CA ASN A 129 9.80 -9.34 -9.26
C ASN A 129 9.41 -8.31 -10.33
N ARG A 130 10.33 -7.53 -10.90
CA ARG A 130 10.03 -6.60 -11.99
C ARG A 130 9.43 -7.26 -13.24
N ASN A 131 9.58 -8.56 -13.38
CA ASN A 131 9.05 -9.36 -14.51
C ASN A 131 7.67 -9.99 -14.25
N ASN A 132 7.04 -9.75 -13.08
CA ASN A 132 5.71 -10.22 -12.73
C ASN A 132 4.91 -9.15 -11.99
N TYR A 133 3.60 -9.38 -11.79
CA TYR A 133 2.72 -8.36 -11.24
C TYR A 133 2.94 -8.08 -9.74
N PHE A 134 3.56 -9.00 -9.00
CA PHE A 134 3.93 -8.72 -7.62
C PHE A 134 4.93 -7.56 -7.52
N GLY A 135 5.85 -7.42 -8.47
CA GLY A 135 6.71 -6.25 -8.56
C GLY A 135 5.93 -4.93 -8.70
N VAL A 136 4.84 -4.92 -9.48
CA VAL A 136 3.95 -3.75 -9.58
C VAL A 136 3.32 -3.41 -8.22
N VAL A 137 2.89 -4.43 -7.47
CA VAL A 137 2.37 -4.27 -6.10
C VAL A 137 3.43 -3.69 -5.18
N MET A 138 4.67 -4.19 -5.24
CA MET A 138 5.79 -3.68 -4.43
C MET A 138 6.14 -2.24 -4.78
N LEU A 139 6.20 -1.88 -6.06
CA LEU A 139 6.41 -0.50 -6.48
C LEU A 139 5.30 0.42 -5.98
N SER A 140 4.03 -0.01 -6.05
CA SER A 140 2.89 0.75 -5.51
C SER A 140 3.05 1.06 -4.02
N GLN A 141 3.60 0.14 -3.23
CA GLN A 141 3.86 0.34 -1.80
C GLN A 141 5.06 1.27 -1.55
N GLN A 142 6.14 1.11 -2.30
CA GLN A 142 7.37 1.88 -2.11
C GLN A 142 7.29 3.30 -2.69
N ALA A 143 6.42 3.53 -3.68
CA ALA A 143 6.24 4.83 -4.34
C ALA A 143 5.92 5.99 -3.37
N TYR A 144 5.45 5.69 -2.16
CA TYR A 144 5.21 6.72 -1.14
C TYR A 144 6.50 7.43 -0.73
N GLY A 145 7.60 6.70 -0.55
CA GLY A 145 8.92 7.25 -0.13
C GLY A 145 9.78 7.79 -1.27
N LEU A 146 9.44 7.50 -2.53
CA LEU A 146 10.22 7.88 -3.71
C LEU A 146 9.78 9.25 -4.26
N SER A 147 10.72 9.99 -4.88
CA SER A 147 10.41 11.16 -5.70
C SER A 147 9.66 10.77 -6.99
N GLY A 148 9.04 11.74 -7.64
CA GLY A 148 8.37 11.50 -8.93
C GLY A 148 9.30 10.93 -9.99
N GLN A 149 10.56 11.40 -10.06
CA GLN A 149 11.53 10.89 -11.03
C GLN A 149 11.99 9.47 -10.71
N GLU A 150 12.28 9.14 -9.45
CA GLU A 150 12.67 7.79 -9.05
C GLU A 150 11.56 6.76 -9.37
N ILE A 151 10.30 7.12 -9.18
CA ILE A 151 9.17 6.26 -9.56
C ILE A 151 9.15 6.02 -11.07
N LEU A 152 9.34 7.07 -11.90
CA LEU A 152 9.34 6.93 -13.35
C LEU A 152 10.52 6.11 -13.85
N ASP A 153 11.69 6.28 -13.25
CA ASP A 153 12.89 5.50 -13.56
C ASP A 153 12.67 4.03 -13.21
N GLU A 154 12.04 3.75 -12.06
CA GLU A 154 11.69 2.39 -11.66
C GLU A 154 10.66 1.74 -12.60
N ILE A 155 9.61 2.47 -13.00
CA ILE A 155 8.62 2.01 -13.98
C ILE A 155 9.31 1.58 -15.30
N ALA A 156 10.33 2.30 -15.73
CA ALA A 156 11.03 2.01 -16.99
C ALA A 156 11.75 0.67 -16.97
N LEU A 157 12.03 0.10 -15.79
CA LEU A 157 12.68 -1.21 -15.64
C LEU A 157 11.70 -2.39 -15.80
N PHE A 158 10.41 -2.14 -15.82
CA PHE A 158 9.39 -3.19 -15.98
C PHE A 158 9.15 -3.52 -17.47
N PRO A 159 8.75 -4.77 -17.80
CA PRO A 159 8.29 -5.14 -19.13
C PRO A 159 7.12 -4.27 -19.60
N ALA A 160 7.04 -4.00 -20.90
CA ALA A 160 6.02 -3.12 -21.49
C ALA A 160 4.57 -3.55 -21.16
N GLU A 161 4.33 -4.85 -21.05
CA GLU A 161 3.02 -5.41 -20.68
C GLU A 161 2.58 -4.97 -19.26
N LEU A 162 3.51 -5.01 -18.30
CA LEU A 162 3.26 -4.59 -16.93
C LEU A 162 3.13 -3.07 -16.81
N GLN A 163 3.87 -2.30 -17.63
CA GLN A 163 3.77 -0.84 -17.67
C GLN A 163 2.40 -0.34 -18.14
N GLN A 164 1.61 -1.19 -18.82
CA GLN A 164 0.27 -0.87 -19.35
C GLN A 164 -0.86 -1.30 -18.41
N THR A 165 -0.55 -1.95 -17.29
CA THR A 165 -1.57 -2.33 -16.30
C THR A 165 -2.22 -1.10 -15.66
N GLY A 166 -3.48 -1.23 -15.23
CA GLY A 166 -4.21 -0.13 -14.59
C GLY A 166 -3.55 0.38 -13.32
N GLU A 167 -2.90 -0.50 -12.54
CA GLU A 167 -2.14 -0.11 -11.34
C GLU A 167 -0.90 0.71 -11.73
N MET A 168 -0.11 0.24 -12.70
CA MET A 168 1.08 0.94 -13.14
C MET A 168 0.75 2.31 -13.76
N THR A 169 -0.38 2.42 -14.45
CA THR A 169 -0.88 3.69 -14.96
C THR A 169 -1.12 4.68 -13.82
N LYS A 170 -1.77 4.25 -12.74
CA LYS A 170 -2.00 5.09 -11.54
C LYS A 170 -0.69 5.49 -10.85
N ILE A 171 0.26 4.55 -10.75
CA ILE A 171 1.59 4.85 -10.17
C ILE A 171 2.27 5.93 -10.99
N ARG A 172 2.24 5.84 -12.33
CA ARG A 172 2.80 6.84 -13.25
C ARG A 172 2.13 8.20 -13.10
N GLU A 173 0.79 8.26 -13.10
CA GLU A 173 0.04 9.49 -12.90
C GLU A 173 0.40 10.16 -11.57
N ASN A 174 0.53 9.39 -10.51
CA ASN A 174 0.96 9.90 -9.20
C ASN A 174 2.40 10.43 -9.25
N ALA A 175 3.33 9.74 -9.92
CA ALA A 175 4.70 10.18 -10.10
C ALA A 175 4.77 11.53 -10.86
N GLU A 176 3.99 11.66 -11.94
CA GLU A 176 3.89 12.90 -12.72
C GLU A 176 3.30 14.07 -11.89
N GLN A 177 2.41 13.80 -10.93
CA GLN A 177 1.96 14.83 -10.00
C GLN A 177 3.06 15.19 -8.97
N LYS A 178 3.78 14.19 -8.41
CA LYS A 178 4.91 14.42 -7.51
C LYS A 178 5.98 15.29 -8.13
N LEU A 179 6.31 15.09 -9.41
CA LEU A 179 7.28 15.93 -10.13
C LEU A 179 6.98 17.43 -10.06
N LYS A 180 5.71 17.83 -9.90
CA LYS A 180 5.32 19.24 -9.80
C LYS A 180 5.64 19.88 -8.45
N THR A 181 5.86 19.05 -7.44
CA THR A 181 6.10 19.45 -6.04
C THR A 181 7.39 18.90 -5.47
N ASP A 182 8.21 18.22 -6.28
CA ASP A 182 9.52 17.72 -5.87
C ASP A 182 10.46 18.85 -5.43
N VAL A 183 11.48 18.49 -4.67
CA VAL A 183 12.48 19.45 -4.18
C VAL A 183 13.08 20.27 -5.33
N GLY A 184 13.07 21.59 -5.17
CA GLY A 184 13.55 22.55 -6.18
C GLY A 184 12.47 23.05 -7.13
N GLN A 185 11.23 22.53 -7.07
CA GLN A 185 10.12 23.05 -7.85
C GLN A 185 9.49 24.29 -7.20
N PRO A 186 8.90 25.20 -7.99
CA PRO A 186 8.09 26.27 -7.44
C PRO A 186 6.90 25.72 -6.65
N TYR A 187 6.59 26.35 -5.51
CA TYR A 187 5.38 26.00 -4.77
C TYR A 187 4.11 26.23 -5.59
N ILE A 188 3.09 25.44 -5.35
CA ILE A 188 1.75 25.62 -5.92
C ILE A 188 0.93 26.44 -4.93
N ASP A 189 0.34 27.54 -5.38
CA ASP A 189 -0.50 28.36 -4.51
C ASP A 189 -1.77 27.60 -4.09
N VAL A 190 -2.06 27.65 -2.80
CA VAL A 190 -3.25 27.06 -2.19
C VAL A 190 -4.02 28.18 -1.51
N VAL A 191 -5.30 28.31 -1.84
CA VAL A 191 -6.20 29.29 -1.22
C VAL A 191 -7.21 28.55 -0.38
N GLN A 192 -7.27 28.85 0.92
CA GLN A 192 -8.19 28.25 1.88
C GLN A 192 -8.72 29.31 2.85
N PRO A 193 -9.96 29.15 3.34
CA PRO A 193 -10.45 30.02 4.40
C PRO A 193 -9.76 29.71 5.73
N ASP A 194 -9.45 30.74 6.51
CA ASP A 194 -9.04 30.60 7.90
C ASP A 194 -10.26 30.29 8.83
N ALA A 195 -10.00 30.22 10.13
CA ALA A 195 -11.03 29.91 11.12
C ALA A 195 -12.20 30.95 11.18
N ASP A 196 -11.94 32.17 10.71
CA ASP A 196 -12.92 33.26 10.64
C ASP A 196 -13.61 33.32 9.25
N GLY A 197 -13.29 32.38 8.34
CA GLY A 197 -13.83 32.30 6.98
C GLY A 197 -13.20 33.28 6.00
N LYS A 198 -12.08 33.93 6.35
CA LYS A 198 -11.35 34.81 5.46
C LYS A 198 -10.38 33.99 4.60
N GLU A 199 -10.38 34.26 3.30
CA GLU A 199 -9.44 33.60 2.36
C GLU A 199 -7.99 33.98 2.66
N VAL A 200 -7.15 32.94 2.79
CA VAL A 200 -5.69 33.05 2.92
C VAL A 200 -5.05 32.26 1.78
N SER A 201 -4.15 32.86 1.03
CA SER A 201 -3.34 32.17 0.03
C SER A 201 -1.95 31.87 0.57
N LEU A 202 -1.41 30.71 0.22
CA LEU A 202 -0.02 30.36 0.51
C LEU A 202 0.93 31.42 -0.05
N LYS A 203 0.61 31.97 -1.23
CA LYS A 203 1.35 33.06 -1.86
C LYS A 203 1.47 34.27 -0.94
N SER A 204 0.40 34.67 -0.27
CA SER A 204 0.41 35.82 0.63
C SER A 204 1.33 35.63 1.84
N VAL A 205 1.55 34.38 2.24
CA VAL A 205 2.48 34.01 3.32
C VAL A 205 3.92 33.98 2.81
N VAL A 206 4.15 33.34 1.68
CA VAL A 206 5.49 33.17 1.07
C VAL A 206 6.08 34.53 0.64
N GLU A 207 5.28 35.40 0.04
CA GLU A 207 5.72 36.70 -0.47
C GLU A 207 5.81 37.79 0.64
N ASN A 208 5.44 37.47 1.88
CA ASN A 208 5.62 38.42 2.99
C ASN A 208 7.10 38.61 3.29
N PRO A 209 7.63 39.87 3.24
CA PRO A 209 9.07 40.14 3.46
C PRO A 209 9.61 39.68 4.83
N ALA A 210 8.74 39.50 5.82
CA ALA A 210 9.12 39.01 7.15
C ALA A 210 9.24 37.48 7.20
N THR A 211 8.72 36.74 6.20
CA THR A 211 8.76 35.30 6.15
C THR A 211 10.11 34.82 5.63
N LYS A 212 10.79 33.99 6.39
CA LYS A 212 12.04 33.34 5.97
C LYS A 212 11.86 31.92 5.49
N TYR A 213 10.97 31.20 6.13
CA TYR A 213 10.63 29.80 5.84
C TYR A 213 9.14 29.61 6.04
N VAL A 214 8.55 28.70 5.28
CA VAL A 214 7.15 28.26 5.43
C VAL A 214 7.14 26.76 5.60
N LEU A 215 6.53 26.28 6.67
CA LEU A 215 6.15 24.89 6.85
C LEU A 215 4.68 24.76 6.48
N LEU A 216 4.39 23.98 5.46
CA LEU A 216 3.02 23.67 5.05
C LEU A 216 2.67 22.26 5.54
N ASP A 217 1.76 22.18 6.49
CA ASP A 217 1.27 20.92 7.05
C ASP A 217 -0.17 20.65 6.61
N PHE A 218 -0.42 19.46 6.08
CA PHE A 218 -1.74 18.96 5.70
C PHE A 218 -2.26 18.00 6.78
N TRP A 219 -3.21 18.45 7.57
CA TRP A 219 -3.74 17.67 8.69
C TRP A 219 -5.27 17.58 8.69
N ALA A 220 -5.81 16.65 9.48
CA ALA A 220 -7.24 16.56 9.72
C ALA A 220 -7.53 16.18 11.17
N SER A 221 -8.65 16.65 11.72
CA SER A 221 -9.05 16.39 13.12
C SER A 221 -9.30 14.90 13.42
N TRP A 222 -9.58 14.10 12.41
CA TRP A 222 -9.76 12.64 12.51
C TRP A 222 -8.48 11.84 12.23
N CYS A 223 -7.39 12.50 11.85
CA CYS A 223 -6.09 11.88 11.62
C CYS A 223 -5.34 11.76 12.96
N GLY A 224 -5.33 10.56 13.55
CA GLY A 224 -4.67 10.31 14.84
C GLY A 224 -3.20 10.71 14.88
N PRO A 225 -2.33 10.26 13.93
CA PRO A 225 -0.93 10.68 13.86
C PRO A 225 -0.77 12.20 13.75
N CYS A 226 -1.57 12.87 12.91
CA CYS A 226 -1.53 14.32 12.76
C CYS A 226 -1.82 15.04 14.10
N MET A 227 -2.80 14.56 14.84
CA MET A 227 -3.14 15.12 16.16
C MET A 227 -2.02 14.90 17.19
N GLY A 228 -1.25 13.81 17.05
CA GLY A 228 -0.07 13.56 17.88
C GLY A 228 1.07 14.55 17.63
N GLU A 229 1.17 15.12 16.42
CA GLU A 229 2.21 16.08 16.05
C GLU A 229 1.90 17.51 16.55
N VAL A 230 0.64 17.86 16.77
CA VAL A 230 0.21 19.20 17.20
C VAL A 230 0.97 19.74 18.43
N PRO A 231 1.22 18.94 19.51
CA PRO A 231 2.00 19.41 20.66
C PRO A 231 3.45 19.81 20.30
N HIS A 232 4.07 19.08 19.37
CA HIS A 232 5.43 19.34 18.90
C HIS A 232 5.49 20.65 18.09
N LEU A 233 4.53 20.84 17.19
CA LEU A 233 4.38 22.08 16.42
C LEU A 233 4.19 23.29 17.34
N LYS A 234 3.28 23.21 18.32
CA LYS A 234 3.06 24.29 19.30
C LYS A 234 4.33 24.63 20.06
N LYS A 235 5.05 23.63 20.56
CA LYS A 235 6.33 23.83 21.26
C LYS A 235 7.37 24.51 20.37
N THR A 236 7.43 24.18 19.09
CA THR A 236 8.38 24.76 18.12
C THR A 236 8.06 26.24 17.84
N TYR A 237 6.78 26.62 17.84
CA TYR A 237 6.35 28.01 17.67
C TYR A 237 6.38 28.84 18.97
N GLY A 238 6.77 28.25 20.11
CA GLY A 238 6.97 28.95 21.36
C GLY A 238 5.71 29.26 22.13
N GLU A 239 4.66 28.48 21.92
CA GLU A 239 3.40 28.54 22.69
C GLU A 239 3.37 27.53 23.85
#